data_e6c738f6c010b3649afcb52ec30fc405
#
_entry.id   e6c738f6c010b3649afcb52ec30fc405
#
_cell.length_a   1.000
_cell.length_b   1.000
_cell.length_c   1.000
_cell.angle_alpha   90.00
_cell.angle_beta   90.00
_cell.angle_gamma   90.00
#
_symmetry.space_group_name_H-M   'P 1'
#
loop_
_entity.id
_entity.type
_entity.pdbx_description
1 polymer ?
#
loop_
_entity_poly.entity_id
_entity_poly.type
_entity_poly.pdbx_seq_one_letter_code
_entity_poly.pdbx_strand_id
1 'polypeptide(L)'
;LRAGRAFVDHEGKILVAHDITKKDENKINWERKMISAYLNKSNIDRAESGCLELIRTLKTVAQLNGIAFDNLINLLAENRINEIDESLDEVNDLLDLIDDGLLSLHNSNNFEGNTLEWIDSYFTKSLAYIQAQYYEDITGDEVLDFIKARIKGITKKVGIEKSIWESIVSSGIPINSDLQIDEKLSEIISIVQSYIVSDKTLEERISLLENIEDVIRDV
;
A
#
# COMPACT_ATOMS: atom_id res chain seq x y z
N LEU A 1 8.38 -2.74 20.58
CA LEU A 1 8.90 -1.40 20.91
C LEU A 1 8.47 -0.43 19.83
N ARG A 2 7.60 0.54 20.14
CA ARG A 2 7.27 1.64 19.24
C ARG A 2 8.01 2.88 19.73
N ALA A 3 9.02 3.32 19.01
CA ALA A 3 9.69 4.57 19.23
C ALA A 3 9.24 5.58 18.18
N GLY A 4 8.22 6.34 18.51
CA GLY A 4 7.62 7.31 17.61
C GLY A 4 6.59 6.70 16.64
N ARG A 5 5.74 7.57 16.09
CA ARG A 5 4.78 7.22 15.03
C ARG A 5 5.24 7.90 13.75
N ALA A 6 5.39 7.12 12.69
CA ALA A 6 5.68 7.67 11.38
C ALA A 6 4.66 8.79 11.06
N PHE A 7 5.15 9.94 10.59
CA PHE A 7 4.38 11.12 10.20
C PHE A 7 3.71 11.93 11.33
N VAL A 8 3.82 11.51 12.61
CA VAL A 8 3.20 12.21 13.74
C VAL A 8 4.26 12.75 14.70
N ASP A 9 5.32 11.99 14.94
CA ASP A 9 6.36 12.34 15.90
C ASP A 9 7.66 12.72 15.15
N HIS A 10 8.18 13.93 15.41
CA HIS A 10 9.46 14.40 14.87
C HIS A 10 10.67 13.75 15.54
N GLU A 11 10.48 13.25 16.76
CA GLU A 11 11.51 12.53 17.54
C GLU A 11 10.90 11.32 18.22
N GLY A 12 11.59 10.18 18.14
CA GLY A 12 11.30 9.00 18.93
C GLY A 12 12.30 8.87 20.06
N LYS A 13 11.85 8.67 21.29
CA LYS A 13 12.72 8.39 22.44
C LYS A 13 12.66 6.92 22.80
N ILE A 14 13.80 6.25 22.80
CA ILE A 14 13.93 4.88 23.29
C ILE A 14 14.47 4.95 24.72
N LEU A 15 13.66 4.48 25.67
CA LEU A 15 14.07 4.35 27.06
C LEU A 15 14.45 2.89 27.29
N VAL A 16 15.71 2.67 27.67
CA VAL A 16 16.20 1.36 28.07
C VAL A 16 16.27 1.33 29.58
N ALA A 17 15.43 0.51 30.22
CA ALA A 17 15.49 0.30 31.65
C ALA A 17 16.61 -0.70 31.94
N HIS A 18 17.54 -0.31 32.80
CA HIS A 18 18.62 -1.14 33.27
C HIS A 18 18.43 -1.41 34.77
N ASP A 19 18.36 -2.69 35.15
CA ASP A 19 18.26 -3.08 36.57
C ASP A 19 19.63 -3.02 37.26
N ILE A 20 19.89 -1.93 37.95
CA ILE A 20 21.11 -1.70 38.70
C ILE A 20 21.16 -2.48 40.02
N THR A 21 20.05 -3.14 40.41
CA THR A 21 20.05 -3.91 41.69
C THR A 21 20.65 -5.31 41.53
N LYS A 22 20.92 -5.74 40.30
CA LYS A 22 21.60 -7.01 40.04
C LYS A 22 23.03 -6.97 40.55
N LYS A 23 23.36 -7.94 41.38
CA LYS A 23 24.70 -8.07 41.98
C LYS A 23 25.77 -8.72 41.06
N ASP A 24 25.37 -9.22 39.90
CA ASP A 24 26.27 -9.88 38.94
C ASP A 24 26.84 -8.87 37.95
N GLU A 25 28.04 -8.42 38.17
CA GLU A 25 28.76 -7.47 37.32
C GLU A 25 28.96 -7.98 35.89
N ASN A 26 29.10 -9.28 35.66
CA ASN A 26 29.25 -9.85 34.32
C ASN A 26 27.98 -9.70 33.54
N LYS A 27 26.83 -9.92 34.17
CA LYS A 27 25.53 -9.75 33.58
C LYS A 27 25.22 -8.29 33.26
N ILE A 28 25.55 -7.37 34.15
CA ILE A 28 25.42 -5.92 33.94
C ILE A 28 26.28 -5.47 32.74
N ASN A 29 27.52 -5.91 32.68
CA ASN A 29 28.43 -5.57 31.60
C ASN A 29 27.99 -6.18 30.26
N TRP A 30 27.44 -7.38 30.27
CA TRP A 30 26.85 -7.99 29.07
C TRP A 30 25.62 -7.20 28.58
N GLU A 31 24.69 -6.84 29.47
CA GLU A 31 23.53 -6.03 29.15
C GLU A 31 23.92 -4.66 28.55
N ARG A 32 24.94 -3.99 29.16
CA ARG A 32 25.49 -2.72 28.65
C ARG A 32 26.08 -2.86 27.24
N LYS A 33 26.85 -3.94 27.00
CA LYS A 33 27.41 -4.23 25.68
C LYS A 33 26.32 -4.47 24.64
N MET A 34 25.27 -5.23 24.99
CA MET A 34 24.12 -5.46 24.10
C MET A 34 23.36 -4.17 23.78
N ILE A 35 23.09 -3.33 24.78
CA ILE A 35 22.44 -2.03 24.58
C ILE A 35 23.34 -1.13 23.71
N SER A 36 24.63 -1.07 23.98
CA SER A 36 25.57 -0.28 23.18
C SER A 36 25.68 -0.77 21.75
N ALA A 37 25.71 -2.09 21.52
CA ALA A 37 25.69 -2.68 20.18
C ALA A 37 24.40 -2.38 19.44
N TYR A 38 23.26 -2.44 20.12
CA TYR A 38 21.95 -2.11 19.55
C TYR A 38 21.80 -0.63 19.20
N LEU A 39 22.40 0.26 19.99
CA LEU A 39 22.38 1.71 19.75
C LEU A 39 23.50 2.17 18.80
N ASN A 40 24.42 1.30 18.45
CA ASN A 40 25.51 1.64 17.54
C ASN A 40 25.00 1.66 16.11
N LYS A 41 24.97 2.84 15.49
CA LYS A 41 24.45 3.07 14.15
C LYS A 41 25.07 2.19 13.05
N SER A 42 26.29 1.66 13.28
CA SER A 42 26.93 0.77 12.30
C SER A 42 26.32 -0.63 12.21
N ASN A 43 25.55 -1.05 13.23
CA ASN A 43 24.97 -2.40 13.33
C ASN A 43 23.43 -2.40 13.22
N ILE A 44 22.82 -1.24 12.94
CA ILE A 44 21.38 -1.14 12.75
C ILE A 44 21.15 -1.25 11.25
N ASP A 45 20.52 -2.34 10.81
CA ASP A 45 19.94 -2.40 9.49
C ASP A 45 18.97 -1.23 9.38
N ARG A 46 19.21 -0.35 8.42
CA ARG A 46 18.35 0.81 8.21
C ARG A 46 16.99 0.27 7.78
N ALA A 47 15.96 0.58 8.55
CA ALA A 47 14.60 0.33 8.09
C ALA A 47 14.41 1.10 6.78
N GLU A 48 14.24 0.38 5.69
CA GLU A 48 13.96 0.96 4.37
C GLU A 48 12.46 1.05 4.16
N SER A 49 12.02 2.07 3.46
CA SER A 49 10.62 2.19 3.05
C SER A 49 10.30 1.14 1.99
N GLY A 50 9.29 0.31 2.23
CA GLY A 50 8.84 -0.68 1.23
C GLY A 50 8.42 -0.03 -0.09
N CYS A 51 7.87 1.19 -0.04
CA CYS A 51 7.59 1.96 -1.26
C CYS A 51 8.88 2.31 -2.03
N LEU A 52 9.95 2.69 -1.33
CA LEU A 52 11.23 3.00 -1.97
C LEU A 52 11.87 1.75 -2.59
N GLU A 53 11.82 0.63 -1.88
CA GLU A 53 12.30 -0.66 -2.36
C GLU A 53 11.55 -1.09 -3.62
N LEU A 54 10.22 -0.95 -3.63
CA LEU A 54 9.40 -1.25 -4.80
C LEU A 54 9.78 -0.38 -6.00
N ILE A 55 9.93 0.94 -5.83
CA ILE A 55 10.31 1.83 -6.93
C ILE A 55 11.68 1.45 -7.49
N ARG A 56 12.65 1.10 -6.66
CA ARG A 56 13.98 0.64 -7.08
C ARG A 56 13.91 -0.68 -7.85
N THR A 57 13.08 -1.61 -7.38
CA THR A 57 12.83 -2.88 -8.08
C THR A 57 12.23 -2.64 -9.46
N LEU A 58 11.19 -1.84 -9.55
CA LEU A 58 10.55 -1.48 -10.82
C LEU A 58 11.51 -0.77 -11.78
N LYS A 59 12.30 0.18 -11.27
CA LYS A 59 13.33 0.88 -12.06
C LYS A 59 14.37 -0.10 -12.59
N THR A 60 14.79 -1.06 -11.79
CA THR A 60 15.76 -2.09 -12.20
C THR A 60 15.17 -2.99 -13.29
N VAL A 61 13.95 -3.48 -13.11
CA VAL A 61 13.27 -4.31 -14.12
C VAL A 61 13.06 -3.55 -15.43
N ALA A 62 12.62 -2.30 -15.35
CA ALA A 62 12.46 -1.44 -16.52
C ALA A 62 13.80 -1.27 -17.28
N GLN A 63 14.89 -0.98 -16.56
CA GLN A 63 16.22 -0.86 -17.15
C GLN A 63 16.71 -2.14 -17.82
N LEU A 64 16.49 -3.29 -17.23
CA LEU A 64 16.84 -4.59 -17.82
C LEU A 64 16.07 -4.85 -19.13
N ASN A 65 14.86 -4.32 -19.24
CA ASN A 65 14.03 -4.38 -20.45
C ASN A 65 14.23 -3.17 -21.40
N GLY A 66 15.23 -2.32 -21.17
CA GLY A 66 15.55 -1.17 -22.02
C GLY A 66 14.53 -0.03 -21.95
N ILE A 67 13.73 0.03 -20.88
CA ILE A 67 12.68 1.03 -20.68
C ILE A 67 13.23 2.16 -19.79
N ALA A 68 13.13 3.41 -20.29
CA ALA A 68 13.49 4.58 -19.51
C ALA A 68 12.49 4.82 -18.35
N PHE A 69 12.94 5.46 -17.26
CA PHE A 69 12.11 5.72 -16.10
C PHE A 69 10.83 6.50 -16.43
N ASP A 70 10.89 7.51 -17.28
CA ASP A 70 9.70 8.27 -17.70
C ASP A 70 8.65 7.40 -18.39
N ASN A 71 9.08 6.42 -19.17
CA ASN A 71 8.18 5.46 -19.81
C ASN A 71 7.58 4.49 -18.76
N LEU A 72 8.36 4.05 -17.77
CA LEU A 72 7.86 3.29 -16.63
C LEU A 72 6.76 4.07 -15.90
N ILE A 73 6.97 5.34 -15.59
CA ILE A 73 5.98 6.22 -14.94
C ILE A 73 4.69 6.30 -15.78
N ASN A 74 4.79 6.40 -17.10
CA ASN A 74 3.62 6.39 -17.97
C ASN A 74 2.88 5.04 -17.94
N LEU A 75 3.58 3.91 -17.98
CA LEU A 75 2.97 2.59 -17.88
C LEU A 75 2.26 2.39 -16.53
N LEU A 76 2.86 2.87 -15.43
CA LEU A 76 2.23 2.87 -14.11
C LEU A 76 0.95 3.71 -14.06
N ALA A 77 0.97 4.89 -14.68
CA ALA A 77 -0.21 5.76 -14.77
C ALA A 77 -1.33 5.19 -15.65
N GLU A 78 -0.98 4.30 -16.57
CA GLU A 78 -1.90 3.61 -17.48
C GLU A 78 -2.39 2.25 -16.94
N ASN A 79 -1.86 1.78 -15.80
CA ASN A 79 -2.04 0.42 -15.28
C ASN A 79 -1.60 -0.68 -16.27
N ARG A 80 -0.50 -0.45 -16.99
CA ARG A 80 0.02 -1.31 -18.08
C ARG A 80 1.40 -1.87 -17.75
N ILE A 81 1.68 -2.11 -16.46
CA ILE A 81 3.00 -2.58 -16.02
C ILE A 81 3.34 -3.98 -16.57
N ASN A 82 2.33 -4.81 -16.81
CA ASN A 82 2.50 -6.16 -17.36
C ASN A 82 3.11 -6.15 -18.77
N GLU A 83 3.09 -5.00 -19.47
CA GLU A 83 3.77 -4.87 -20.76
C GLU A 83 5.29 -4.81 -20.66
N ILE A 84 5.83 -4.62 -19.44
CA ILE A 84 7.27 -4.66 -19.19
C ILE A 84 7.74 -6.10 -19.08
N ASP A 85 7.05 -6.89 -18.24
CA ASP A 85 7.37 -8.27 -17.97
C ASP A 85 6.14 -8.98 -17.40
N GLU A 86 5.72 -10.09 -18.04
CA GLU A 86 4.57 -10.88 -17.59
C GLU A 86 4.79 -11.55 -16.23
N SER A 87 6.03 -11.65 -15.75
CA SER A 87 6.37 -12.22 -14.44
C SER A 87 6.17 -11.26 -13.25
N LEU A 88 5.62 -10.06 -13.46
CA LEU A 88 5.44 -9.03 -12.44
C LEU A 88 4.14 -9.19 -11.59
N ASP A 89 3.56 -10.39 -11.52
CA ASP A 89 2.32 -10.62 -10.76
C ASP A 89 2.45 -10.23 -9.28
N GLU A 90 3.56 -10.61 -8.61
CA GLU A 90 3.81 -10.21 -7.21
C GLU A 90 3.95 -8.67 -7.04
N VAL A 91 4.43 -8.00 -8.09
CA VAL A 91 4.55 -6.52 -8.10
C VAL A 91 3.17 -5.88 -8.23
N ASN A 92 2.27 -6.48 -9.00
CA ASN A 92 0.89 -5.98 -9.11
C ASN A 92 0.18 -5.99 -7.76
N ASP A 93 0.32 -7.07 -6.98
CA ASP A 93 -0.25 -7.15 -5.63
C ASP A 93 0.27 -6.03 -4.72
N LEU A 94 1.57 -5.71 -4.82
CA LEU A 94 2.17 -4.60 -4.07
C LEU A 94 1.69 -3.23 -4.55
N LEU A 95 1.47 -3.07 -5.86
CA LEU A 95 0.91 -1.83 -6.42
C LEU A 95 -0.54 -1.63 -5.98
N ASP A 96 -1.34 -2.69 -5.96
CA ASP A 96 -2.72 -2.63 -5.49
C ASP A 96 -2.80 -2.28 -4.00
N LEU A 97 -1.91 -2.83 -3.18
CA LEU A 97 -1.80 -2.45 -1.77
C LEU A 97 -1.42 -0.97 -1.58
N ILE A 98 -0.56 -0.44 -2.45
CA ILE A 98 -0.21 0.99 -2.45
C ILE A 98 -1.41 1.82 -2.88
N ASP A 99 -2.15 1.41 -3.90
CA ASP A 99 -3.34 2.10 -4.40
C ASP A 99 -4.41 2.20 -3.30
N ASP A 100 -4.70 1.12 -2.58
CA ASP A 100 -5.62 1.11 -1.44
C ASP A 100 -5.16 2.06 -0.34
N GLY A 101 -3.86 2.06 -0.05
CA GLY A 101 -3.25 2.99 0.92
C GLY A 101 -3.37 4.45 0.49
N LEU A 102 -3.12 4.76 -0.77
CA LEU A 102 -3.22 6.11 -1.34
C LEU A 102 -4.66 6.61 -1.33
N LEU A 103 -5.62 5.76 -1.71
CA LEU A 103 -7.04 6.07 -1.70
C LEU A 103 -7.52 6.38 -0.27
N SER A 104 -7.14 5.54 0.69
CA SER A 104 -7.48 5.71 2.10
C SER A 104 -6.88 6.99 2.69
N LEU A 105 -5.62 7.31 2.36
CA LEU A 105 -4.95 8.53 2.79
C LEU A 105 -5.58 9.78 2.19
N HIS A 106 -5.92 9.75 0.90
CA HIS A 106 -6.57 10.87 0.23
C HIS A 106 -7.94 11.15 0.85
N ASN A 107 -8.73 10.10 1.10
CA ASN A 107 -10.06 10.22 1.69
C ASN A 107 -10.02 10.74 3.13
N SER A 108 -9.04 10.31 3.94
CA SER A 108 -8.92 10.71 5.35
C SER A 108 -8.51 12.16 5.56
N ASN A 109 -7.90 12.79 4.57
CA ASN A 109 -7.28 14.11 4.74
C ASN A 109 -8.18 15.31 4.43
N ASN A 110 -9.45 15.15 4.07
CA ASN A 110 -10.40 16.25 3.77
C ASN A 110 -9.74 17.41 2.98
N PHE A 111 -8.84 17.08 2.06
CA PHE A 111 -8.09 18.08 1.33
C PHE A 111 -9.01 18.75 0.29
N GLU A 112 -9.23 20.04 0.42
CA GLU A 112 -10.09 20.81 -0.48
C GLU A 112 -9.37 21.32 -1.74
N GLY A 113 -8.09 20.95 -1.93
CA GLY A 113 -7.24 21.42 -3.02
C GLY A 113 -7.09 20.43 -4.18
N ASN A 114 -6.15 20.76 -5.07
CA ASN A 114 -5.76 19.88 -6.18
C ASN A 114 -5.01 18.65 -5.62
N THR A 115 -5.40 17.45 -6.06
CA THR A 115 -4.78 16.17 -5.66
C THR A 115 -3.25 16.17 -5.84
N LEU A 116 -2.73 16.82 -6.90
CA LEU A 116 -1.28 16.91 -7.13
C LEU A 116 -0.58 17.77 -6.06
N GLU A 117 -1.18 18.89 -5.65
CA GLU A 117 -0.65 19.72 -4.56
C GLU A 117 -0.65 18.98 -3.22
N TRP A 118 -1.68 18.16 -2.99
CA TRP A 118 -1.73 17.29 -1.83
C TRP A 118 -0.56 16.29 -1.83
N ILE A 119 -0.28 15.63 -2.96
CA ILE A 119 0.84 14.70 -3.08
C ILE A 119 2.14 15.40 -2.72
N ASP A 120 2.43 16.55 -3.33
CA ASP A 120 3.66 17.29 -3.10
C ASP A 120 3.80 17.73 -1.63
N SER A 121 2.73 18.19 -1.00
CA SER A 121 2.77 18.66 0.38
C SER A 121 2.89 17.52 1.42
N TYR A 122 2.31 16.36 1.12
CA TYR A 122 2.24 15.21 2.03
C TYR A 122 3.45 14.30 1.87
N PHE A 123 3.75 13.90 0.64
CA PHE A 123 4.76 12.86 0.39
C PHE A 123 6.20 13.35 0.43
N THR A 124 6.46 14.66 0.33
CA THR A 124 7.80 15.23 0.62
C THR A 124 8.26 15.00 2.07
N LYS A 125 7.34 14.64 2.96
CA LYS A 125 7.61 14.29 4.36
C LYS A 125 7.62 12.77 4.59
N SER A 126 7.40 11.98 3.55
CA SER A 126 7.36 10.51 3.66
C SER A 126 8.75 9.94 3.90
N LEU A 127 8.80 8.76 4.53
CA LEU A 127 10.06 8.04 4.73
C LEU A 127 10.75 7.75 3.39
N ALA A 128 9.98 7.34 2.36
CA ALA A 128 10.51 7.06 1.02
C ALA A 128 11.21 8.28 0.42
N TYR A 129 10.56 9.46 0.46
CA TYR A 129 11.12 10.70 -0.08
C TYR A 129 12.39 11.12 0.68
N ILE A 130 12.35 11.09 2.02
CA ILE A 130 13.49 11.46 2.85
C ILE A 130 14.67 10.51 2.63
N GLN A 131 14.41 9.21 2.54
CA GLN A 131 15.46 8.23 2.29
C GLN A 131 16.06 8.35 0.89
N ALA A 132 15.25 8.64 -0.13
CA ALA A 132 15.73 8.85 -1.51
C ALA A 132 16.79 9.97 -1.60
N GLN A 133 16.77 10.94 -0.69
CA GLN A 133 17.81 11.99 -0.65
C GLN A 133 19.20 11.49 -0.24
N TYR A 134 19.30 10.28 0.31
CA TYR A 134 20.55 9.67 0.76
C TYR A 134 21.05 8.56 -0.18
N TYR A 135 20.32 8.27 -1.26
CA TYR A 135 20.67 7.27 -2.26
C TYR A 135 21.11 7.95 -3.56
N GLU A 136 21.99 7.30 -4.31
CA GLU A 136 22.46 7.81 -5.61
C GLU A 136 21.63 7.29 -6.79
N ASP A 137 20.91 6.20 -6.59
CA ASP A 137 20.18 5.45 -7.62
C ASP A 137 18.71 5.88 -7.76
N ILE A 138 18.20 6.68 -6.82
CA ILE A 138 16.82 7.18 -6.80
C ILE A 138 16.75 8.57 -6.18
N THR A 139 15.87 9.41 -6.71
CA THR A 139 15.66 10.77 -6.23
C THR A 139 14.30 10.93 -5.54
N GLY A 140 14.16 11.98 -4.71
CA GLY A 140 12.86 12.32 -4.12
C GLY A 140 11.81 12.65 -5.18
N ASP A 141 12.20 13.29 -6.28
CA ASP A 141 11.29 13.61 -7.39
C ASP A 141 10.76 12.34 -8.07
N GLU A 142 11.62 11.33 -8.28
CA GLU A 142 11.18 10.02 -8.81
C GLU A 142 10.17 9.33 -7.87
N VAL A 143 10.30 9.50 -6.56
CA VAL A 143 9.29 9.01 -5.60
C VAL A 143 7.96 9.75 -5.76
N LEU A 144 7.97 11.07 -5.91
CA LEU A 144 6.75 11.85 -6.15
C LEU A 144 6.10 11.50 -7.49
N ASP A 145 6.89 11.33 -8.55
CA ASP A 145 6.40 10.95 -9.87
C ASP A 145 5.74 9.57 -9.85
N PHE A 146 6.32 8.61 -9.11
CA PHE A 146 5.69 7.31 -8.87
C PHE A 146 4.33 7.46 -8.19
N ILE A 147 4.23 8.20 -7.09
CA ILE A 147 2.97 8.42 -6.37
C ILE A 147 1.94 9.10 -7.27
N LYS A 148 2.34 10.13 -8.03
CA LYS A 148 1.46 10.82 -8.99
C LYS A 148 0.96 9.87 -10.09
N ALA A 149 1.83 8.98 -10.56
CA ALA A 149 1.44 7.96 -11.54
C ALA A 149 0.40 6.98 -10.97
N ARG A 150 0.58 6.51 -9.73
CA ARG A 150 -0.39 5.61 -9.09
C ARG A 150 -1.75 6.30 -8.87
N ILE A 151 -1.78 7.55 -8.42
CA ILE A 151 -3.03 8.32 -8.30
C ILE A 151 -3.73 8.47 -9.66
N LYS A 152 -2.98 8.70 -10.74
CA LYS A 152 -3.56 8.70 -12.10
C LYS A 152 -4.12 7.32 -12.47
N GLY A 153 -3.40 6.26 -12.13
CA GLY A 153 -3.85 4.88 -12.33
C GLY A 153 -5.16 4.58 -11.60
N ILE A 154 -5.27 4.97 -10.32
CA ILE A 154 -6.50 4.86 -9.53
C ILE A 154 -7.64 5.66 -10.20
N THR A 155 -7.37 6.91 -10.57
CA THR A 155 -8.36 7.76 -11.24
C THR A 155 -8.90 7.14 -12.53
N LYS A 156 -8.05 6.43 -13.26
CA LYS A 156 -8.49 5.70 -14.47
C LYS A 156 -9.35 4.48 -14.17
N LYS A 157 -9.04 3.77 -13.07
CA LYS A 157 -9.81 2.60 -12.64
C LYS A 157 -11.20 2.98 -12.13
N VAL A 158 -11.28 3.96 -11.22
CA VAL A 158 -12.48 4.25 -10.43
C VAL A 158 -13.10 5.63 -10.70
N GLY A 159 -12.51 6.43 -11.58
CA GLY A 159 -12.96 7.81 -11.83
C GLY A 159 -12.42 8.80 -10.80
N ILE A 160 -12.91 10.05 -10.89
CA ILE A 160 -12.46 11.18 -10.06
C ILE A 160 -13.48 11.57 -8.98
N GLU A 161 -14.61 10.92 -8.93
CA GLU A 161 -15.69 11.30 -8.02
C GLU A 161 -15.38 10.89 -6.58
N LYS A 162 -15.35 11.87 -5.69
CA LYS A 162 -15.06 11.66 -4.28
C LYS A 162 -16.01 10.64 -3.63
N SER A 163 -17.28 10.64 -4.01
CA SER A 163 -18.29 9.70 -3.49
C SER A 163 -17.95 8.25 -3.81
N ILE A 164 -17.38 7.97 -4.98
CA ILE A 164 -16.94 6.62 -5.37
C ILE A 164 -15.74 6.22 -4.50
N TRP A 165 -14.76 7.11 -4.34
CA TRP A 165 -13.59 6.85 -3.50
C TRP A 165 -13.98 6.61 -2.03
N GLU A 166 -14.92 7.39 -1.49
CA GLU A 166 -15.46 7.18 -0.14
C GLU A 166 -16.17 5.83 0.00
N SER A 167 -16.91 5.40 -1.03
CA SER A 167 -17.60 4.10 -1.06
C SER A 167 -16.61 2.95 -0.99
N ILE A 168 -15.58 2.96 -1.87
CA ILE A 168 -14.54 1.92 -1.92
C ILE A 168 -13.79 1.84 -0.57
N VAL A 169 -13.35 2.98 -0.02
CA VAL A 169 -12.68 3.00 1.28
C VAL A 169 -13.59 2.47 2.40
N SER A 170 -14.89 2.77 2.34
CA SER A 170 -15.87 2.35 3.35
C SER A 170 -16.19 0.86 3.26
N SER A 171 -16.09 0.26 2.07
CA SER A 171 -16.31 -1.18 1.88
C SER A 171 -15.24 -2.00 2.61
N GLY A 172 -14.03 -1.47 2.74
CA GLY A 172 -12.87 -2.18 3.29
C GLY A 172 -12.38 -3.32 2.39
N ILE A 173 -12.83 -3.35 1.14
CA ILE A 173 -12.45 -4.33 0.12
C ILE A 173 -11.37 -3.67 -0.77
N PRO A 174 -10.31 -4.40 -1.19
CA PRO A 174 -9.33 -3.89 -2.14
C PRO A 174 -9.98 -3.38 -3.44
N ILE A 175 -9.44 -2.31 -4.03
CA ILE A 175 -10.02 -1.63 -5.21
C ILE A 175 -10.35 -2.61 -6.34
N ASN A 176 -9.42 -3.51 -6.67
CA ASN A 176 -9.63 -4.45 -7.77
C ASN A 176 -10.75 -5.45 -7.48
N SER A 177 -10.82 -5.97 -6.26
CA SER A 177 -11.89 -6.87 -5.83
C SER A 177 -13.25 -6.15 -5.78
N ASP A 178 -13.28 -4.90 -5.32
CA ASP A 178 -14.50 -4.08 -5.30
C ASP A 178 -15.05 -3.85 -6.72
N LEU A 179 -14.19 -3.52 -7.68
CA LEU A 179 -14.56 -3.38 -9.09
C LEU A 179 -15.08 -4.68 -9.72
N GLN A 180 -14.44 -5.81 -9.41
CA GLN A 180 -14.89 -7.12 -9.89
C GLN A 180 -16.23 -7.52 -9.30
N ILE A 181 -16.48 -7.20 -8.03
CA ILE A 181 -17.79 -7.39 -7.39
C ILE A 181 -18.85 -6.51 -8.09
N ASP A 182 -18.53 -5.25 -8.38
CA ASP A 182 -19.43 -4.34 -9.07
C ASP A 182 -19.82 -4.86 -10.47
N GLU A 183 -18.88 -5.43 -11.22
CA GLU A 183 -19.16 -6.05 -12.53
C GLU A 183 -20.15 -7.22 -12.40
N LYS A 184 -20.03 -8.01 -11.31
CA LYS A 184 -20.90 -9.16 -11.03
C LYS A 184 -22.18 -8.80 -10.27
N LEU A 185 -22.31 -7.56 -9.81
CA LEU A 185 -23.41 -7.13 -8.94
C LEU A 185 -24.78 -7.37 -9.57
N SER A 186 -24.93 -7.13 -10.87
CA SER A 186 -26.19 -7.36 -11.60
C SER A 186 -26.59 -8.84 -11.60
N GLU A 187 -25.65 -9.75 -11.72
CA GLU A 187 -25.86 -11.19 -11.65
C GLU A 187 -26.28 -11.61 -10.23
N ILE A 188 -25.54 -11.16 -9.21
CA ILE A 188 -25.85 -11.40 -7.79
C ILE A 188 -27.25 -10.89 -7.45
N ILE A 189 -27.60 -9.68 -7.86
CA ILE A 189 -28.96 -9.11 -7.66
C ILE A 189 -30.02 -9.98 -8.32
N SER A 190 -29.79 -10.45 -9.55
CA SER A 190 -30.73 -11.34 -10.26
C SER A 190 -30.95 -12.65 -9.50
N ILE A 191 -29.88 -13.26 -8.98
CA ILE A 191 -29.95 -14.46 -8.16
C ILE A 191 -30.78 -14.19 -6.89
N VAL A 192 -30.48 -13.12 -6.17
CA VAL A 192 -31.18 -12.74 -4.92
C VAL A 192 -32.65 -12.42 -5.19
N GLN A 193 -32.96 -11.70 -6.27
CA GLN A 193 -34.36 -11.38 -6.63
C GLN A 193 -35.16 -12.64 -6.96
N SER A 194 -34.57 -13.59 -7.68
CA SER A 194 -35.20 -14.88 -7.96
C SER A 194 -35.57 -15.65 -6.67
N TYR A 195 -34.85 -15.37 -5.59
CA TYR A 195 -35.04 -15.95 -4.29
C TYR A 195 -36.18 -15.30 -3.48
N ILE A 196 -36.29 -13.99 -3.53
CA ILE A 196 -37.28 -13.24 -2.71
C ILE A 196 -38.70 -13.52 -3.20
N VAL A 197 -38.86 -13.84 -4.48
CA VAL A 197 -40.19 -13.98 -5.14
C VAL A 197 -40.86 -15.35 -4.89
N SER A 198 -40.18 -16.33 -4.32
CA SER A 198 -40.72 -17.69 -4.14
C SER A 198 -40.53 -18.23 -2.71
N ASP A 199 -41.56 -18.92 -2.18
CA ASP A 199 -41.44 -19.74 -0.97
C ASP A 199 -40.50 -20.92 -1.28
N LYS A 200 -39.23 -20.78 -0.85
CA LYS A 200 -38.18 -21.78 -1.11
C LYS A 200 -37.90 -22.64 0.11
N THR A 201 -37.65 -23.92 -0.16
CA THR A 201 -37.20 -24.89 0.84
C THR A 201 -35.80 -24.56 1.33
N LEU A 202 -35.37 -25.18 2.44
CA LEU A 202 -34.02 -25.01 2.97
C LEU A 202 -32.92 -25.42 1.96
N GLU A 203 -33.17 -26.50 1.22
CA GLU A 203 -32.23 -26.99 0.20
C GLU A 203 -32.04 -25.98 -0.93
N GLU A 204 -33.12 -25.38 -1.41
CA GLU A 204 -33.08 -24.33 -2.43
C GLU A 204 -32.37 -23.06 -1.92
N ARG A 205 -32.43 -22.78 -0.61
CA ARG A 205 -31.71 -21.68 0.03
C ARG A 205 -30.20 -21.93 0.09
N ILE A 206 -29.81 -23.16 0.38
CA ILE A 206 -28.40 -23.55 0.39
C ILE A 206 -27.83 -23.44 -1.03
N SER A 207 -28.53 -24.00 -2.02
CA SER A 207 -28.11 -23.92 -3.43
C SER A 207 -27.93 -22.49 -3.94
N LEU A 208 -28.76 -21.56 -3.44
CA LEU A 208 -28.58 -20.14 -3.78
C LEU A 208 -27.31 -19.52 -3.21
N LEU A 209 -26.99 -19.84 -1.94
CA LEU A 209 -25.76 -19.37 -1.33
C LEU A 209 -24.53 -19.94 -2.04
N GLU A 210 -24.61 -21.22 -2.46
CA GLU A 210 -23.58 -21.85 -3.27
C GLU A 210 -23.40 -21.14 -4.63
N ASN A 211 -24.51 -20.78 -5.29
CA ASN A 211 -24.43 -20.03 -6.56
C ASN A 211 -23.81 -18.62 -6.37
N ILE A 212 -24.12 -17.92 -5.27
CA ILE A 212 -23.51 -16.62 -4.97
C ILE A 212 -22.01 -16.81 -4.64
N GLU A 213 -21.68 -17.84 -3.87
CA GLU A 213 -20.29 -18.17 -3.58
C GLU A 213 -19.50 -18.45 -4.86
N ASP A 214 -20.05 -19.22 -5.81
CA ASP A 214 -19.41 -19.51 -7.10
C ASP A 214 -19.19 -18.24 -7.94
N VAL A 215 -20.13 -17.30 -7.93
CA VAL A 215 -19.99 -16.01 -8.63
C VAL A 215 -18.89 -15.14 -8.03
N ILE A 216 -18.67 -15.23 -6.71
CA ILE A 216 -17.69 -14.39 -5.98
C ILE A 216 -16.32 -15.07 -5.89
N ARG A 217 -16.23 -16.40 -5.99
CA ARG A 217 -15.00 -17.17 -5.78
C ARG A 217 -13.86 -16.78 -6.73
N ASP A 218 -14.18 -16.26 -7.91
CA ASP A 218 -13.22 -15.86 -8.93
C ASP A 218 -12.86 -14.35 -8.84
N VAL A 219 -13.24 -13.69 -7.75
CA VAL A 219 -12.92 -12.30 -7.40
C VAL A 219 -11.74 -12.25 -6.44
#